data_74c4b2c6bf3b06820efe3ba3a62305ac
#
_entry.id   74c4b2c6bf3b06820efe3ba3a62305ac
#
_cell.length_a   1.000
_cell.length_b   1.000
_cell.length_c   1.000
_cell.angle_alpha   90.00
_cell.angle_beta   90.00
_cell.angle_gamma   90.00
#
_symmetry.space_group_name_H-M   'P 1'
#
loop_
_entity.id
_entity.type
_entity.pdbx_description
1 polymer ?
#
loop_
_entity_poly.entity_id
_entity_poly.type
_entity_poly.pdbx_seq_one_letter_code
_entity_poly.pdbx_strand_id
1 'polypeptide(L)'
;MKQLLVWTMAVISIAIGRAQSDVRSVGADLIVFNAHITTQTAAQPDASAVAVKRGRIYAVGSDADILGLKDNNTRLIDARGRRLIPGLNDAHVHVLNERNYNYNVRWDGVPTLQRALEMLAEQATRTPAGQWVKVIGGWSPHQFKENRLPTMDELRQSVPDKPFIVQYAYNQLFLNELAMTALGIGTARFPMMPGTVLETDKEGRYTGVMNGNTFQFVAMEALVPQPSFEEQLSSFAYVINDLNRFGITSVVDGGSVIAYPQGHAPLQVLARDNRLNVRFSFIDVQFGDANSTLVDAEISAITKKSPVSPTDNLHPTLAHGHEYEGTGELLRMELHDHENFDRPAIVVSSDSMRRYIEEDVTKLVKRRIPFRMHVSYNENITPFLDALETVNDTTPFDGLRWSIEHAETISPENIERVKKLGGGIALDDKMALHGDGFIKTYGKKKASQTPRLRRLVDSGIPLAMTTDGFRASSYNPWIGISWMITGKSVSGSEILDRDNRLSRAEALRLWTVGPAWFEHQEDTKGRIAPGNLADFALLSKDYFSIPDDEVSTLSSVLTVVDGRVVFGAEEYSAVSPKLPEVLPTWSPIKYFGGYYSK
;
A
#
# COMPACT_ATOMS: atom_id res chain seq x y z
N MET A 1 68.14 38.75 24.77
CA MET A 1 67.05 38.18 23.96
C MET A 1 66.97 36.67 24.12
N LYS A 2 66.85 36.14 25.32
CA LYS A 2 66.64 34.70 25.62
C LYS A 2 66.05 34.56 27.02
N GLN A 3 64.84 35.12 27.28
CA GLN A 3 64.10 34.92 28.54
C GLN A 3 62.60 35.23 28.38
N LEU A 4 61.97 34.93 27.26
CA LEU A 4 60.55 35.17 27.06
C LEU A 4 59.83 34.01 26.35
N LEU A 5 60.23 32.77 26.58
CA LEU A 5 59.62 31.59 25.89
C LEU A 5 59.34 30.40 26.82
N VAL A 6 59.19 30.63 28.14
CA VAL A 6 58.95 29.50 29.09
C VAL A 6 57.58 29.64 29.84
N TRP A 7 56.82 30.70 29.65
CA TRP A 7 55.57 30.91 30.39
C TRP A 7 54.29 30.68 29.62
N THR A 8 54.36 30.21 28.34
CA THR A 8 53.16 30.00 27.51
C THR A 8 52.73 28.52 27.34
N MET A 9 53.48 27.56 27.90
CA MET A 9 53.11 26.15 27.84
C MET A 9 52.51 25.53 29.10
N ALA A 10 52.38 26.27 30.19
CA ALA A 10 51.87 25.76 31.46
C ALA A 10 50.37 26.06 31.68
N VAL A 11 49.70 26.86 30.83
CA VAL A 11 48.27 27.24 31.00
C VAL A 11 47.34 26.47 30.07
N ILE A 12 47.86 25.76 29.06
CA ILE A 12 47.01 24.99 28.13
C ILE A 12 46.77 23.55 28.63
N SER A 13 47.53 23.02 29.58
CA SER A 13 47.38 21.64 30.09
C SER A 13 46.35 21.49 31.22
N ILE A 14 45.76 22.58 31.76
CA ILE A 14 44.75 22.49 32.81
C ILE A 14 43.29 22.66 32.29
N ALA A 15 43.11 23.11 31.05
CA ALA A 15 41.77 23.27 30.46
C ALA A 15 41.25 22.00 29.71
N ILE A 16 42.07 20.97 29.49
CA ILE A 16 41.68 19.73 28.82
C ILE A 16 41.23 18.62 29.79
N GLY A 17 41.44 18.84 31.10
CA GLY A 17 41.14 17.85 32.14
C GLY A 17 39.75 17.92 32.78
N ARG A 18 38.87 18.85 32.36
CA ARG A 18 37.52 19.02 32.96
C ARG A 18 36.32 19.02 32.01
N ALA A 19 36.47 18.58 30.77
CA ALA A 19 35.39 18.44 29.82
C ALA A 19 35.01 16.94 29.55
N GLN A 20 35.35 16.06 30.48
CA GLN A 20 35.08 14.62 30.34
C GLN A 20 34.35 14.09 31.58
N SER A 21 33.27 14.76 31.97
CA SER A 21 32.27 14.18 32.87
C SER A 21 30.99 14.99 32.78
N ASP A 22 30.12 14.65 31.89
CA ASP A 22 28.67 14.57 31.95
C ASP A 22 28.06 14.35 30.55
N VAL A 23 28.58 13.39 29.80
CA VAL A 23 27.71 12.69 28.86
C VAL A 23 26.95 11.70 29.75
N ARG A 24 25.89 12.19 30.43
CA ARG A 24 24.83 11.30 30.91
C ARG A 24 24.46 10.45 29.72
N SER A 25 24.69 9.15 29.79
CA SER A 25 24.17 8.21 28.81
C SER A 25 22.66 8.36 28.84
N VAL A 26 22.12 9.16 27.92
CA VAL A 26 20.67 9.34 27.83
C VAL A 26 20.13 7.99 27.42
N GLY A 27 19.46 7.28 28.34
CA GLY A 27 18.94 5.94 28.11
C GLY A 27 18.01 5.84 26.89
N ALA A 28 17.74 4.65 26.46
CA ALA A 28 16.80 4.40 25.37
C ALA A 28 15.38 4.86 25.75
N ASP A 29 14.59 5.30 24.78
CA ASP A 29 13.17 5.65 25.00
C ASP A 29 12.30 4.37 25.09
N LEU A 30 12.64 3.36 24.25
CA LEU A 30 11.98 2.05 24.19
C LEU A 30 13.03 0.97 24.03
N ILE A 31 12.87 -0.14 24.73
CA ILE A 31 13.59 -1.39 24.48
C ILE A 31 12.58 -2.52 24.30
N VAL A 32 12.72 -3.26 23.20
CA VAL A 32 12.06 -4.55 22.98
C VAL A 32 13.12 -5.63 23.15
N PHE A 33 12.90 -6.59 24.03
CA PHE A 33 13.84 -7.67 24.36
C PHE A 33 13.14 -9.04 24.34
N ASN A 34 13.91 -10.12 24.48
CA ASN A 34 13.41 -11.49 24.42
C ASN A 34 12.65 -11.77 23.11
N ALA A 35 13.22 -11.32 21.98
CA ALA A 35 12.67 -11.46 20.64
C ALA A 35 13.52 -12.37 19.75
N HIS A 36 12.94 -12.92 18.70
CA HIS A 36 13.68 -13.44 17.55
C HIS A 36 13.68 -12.37 16.46
N ILE A 37 14.69 -11.51 16.42
CA ILE A 37 14.73 -10.37 15.50
C ILE A 37 15.36 -10.78 14.17
N THR A 38 14.64 -10.55 13.07
CA THR A 38 15.20 -10.59 11.71
C THR A 38 15.51 -9.17 11.27
N THR A 39 16.79 -8.82 11.16
CA THR A 39 17.21 -7.42 10.97
C THR A 39 17.19 -6.94 9.52
N GLN A 40 17.18 -7.85 8.56
CA GLN A 40 17.37 -7.58 7.12
C GLN A 40 18.73 -6.93 6.79
N THR A 41 19.75 -7.15 7.66
CA THR A 41 21.15 -6.71 7.41
C THR A 41 22.07 -7.92 7.32
N ALA A 42 22.99 -7.89 6.34
CA ALA A 42 23.96 -8.99 6.19
C ALA A 42 25.00 -9.04 7.32
N ALA A 43 25.34 -7.89 7.89
CA ALA A 43 26.35 -7.80 8.97
C ALA A 43 25.87 -8.39 10.29
N GLN A 44 24.56 -8.34 10.57
CA GLN A 44 23.96 -8.85 11.80
C GLN A 44 22.53 -9.33 11.47
N PRO A 45 22.36 -10.51 10.87
CA PRO A 45 21.05 -10.97 10.40
C PRO A 45 20.02 -11.19 11.52
N ASP A 46 20.50 -11.56 12.72
CA ASP A 46 19.67 -11.90 13.86
C ASP A 46 20.10 -11.15 15.12
N ALA A 47 19.16 -10.92 16.02
CA ALA A 47 19.37 -10.34 17.35
C ALA A 47 18.23 -10.79 18.30
N SER A 48 18.37 -10.50 19.62
CA SER A 48 17.31 -10.77 20.59
C SER A 48 16.68 -9.51 21.19
N ALA A 49 17.33 -8.35 21.04
CA ALA A 49 16.82 -7.09 21.53
C ALA A 49 17.16 -5.89 20.62
N VAL A 50 16.33 -4.86 20.72
CA VAL A 50 16.48 -3.57 20.02
C VAL A 50 16.19 -2.42 20.98
N ALA A 51 17.05 -1.41 20.98
CA ALA A 51 16.86 -0.14 21.68
C ALA A 51 16.51 0.96 20.68
N VAL A 52 15.56 1.79 21.05
CA VAL A 52 15.08 2.94 20.27
C VAL A 52 15.36 4.24 21.01
N LYS A 53 15.78 5.25 20.28
CA LYS A 53 15.98 6.61 20.77
C LYS A 53 15.53 7.63 19.73
N ARG A 54 14.64 8.53 20.11
CA ARG A 54 14.14 9.62 19.25
C ARG A 54 13.63 9.11 17.89
N GLY A 55 12.81 8.07 17.91
CA GLY A 55 12.21 7.49 16.71
C GLY A 55 13.17 6.69 15.81
N ARG A 56 14.42 6.49 16.25
CA ARG A 56 15.42 5.70 15.49
C ARG A 56 15.92 4.51 16.29
N ILE A 57 16.33 3.49 15.57
CA ILE A 57 17.07 2.36 16.15
C ILE A 57 18.38 2.90 16.68
N TYR A 58 18.58 2.77 17.98
CA TYR A 58 19.79 3.22 18.69
C TYR A 58 20.83 2.11 18.75
N ALA A 59 20.39 0.90 19.09
CA ALA A 59 21.25 -0.28 19.14
C ALA A 59 20.45 -1.56 18.90
N VAL A 60 21.13 -2.59 18.40
CA VAL A 60 20.58 -3.93 18.15
C VAL A 60 21.61 -4.95 18.67
N GLY A 61 21.17 -5.98 19.39
CA GLY A 61 22.10 -6.95 19.96
C GLY A 61 21.45 -8.02 20.82
N SER A 62 22.21 -8.52 21.79
CA SER A 62 21.70 -9.44 22.80
C SER A 62 20.86 -8.72 23.85
N ASP A 63 19.97 -9.44 24.53
CA ASP A 63 19.19 -8.90 25.66
C ASP A 63 20.11 -8.26 26.70
N ALA A 64 21.23 -8.92 27.03
CA ALA A 64 22.15 -8.44 28.06
C ALA A 64 22.75 -7.08 27.69
N ASP A 65 23.19 -6.91 26.44
CA ASP A 65 23.81 -5.67 25.96
C ASP A 65 22.78 -4.53 25.90
N ILE A 66 21.60 -4.82 25.33
CA ILE A 66 20.57 -3.82 25.06
C ILE A 66 19.85 -3.37 26.35
N LEU A 67 19.57 -4.28 27.28
CA LEU A 67 18.98 -3.92 28.57
C LEU A 67 19.92 -3.04 29.41
N GLY A 68 21.23 -3.06 29.15
CA GLY A 68 22.19 -2.14 29.77
C GLY A 68 21.99 -0.66 29.37
N LEU A 69 21.24 -0.39 28.28
CA LEU A 69 20.95 0.96 27.79
C LEU A 69 19.70 1.60 28.41
N LYS A 70 19.04 0.93 29.35
CA LYS A 70 17.84 1.45 30.01
C LYS A 70 18.18 2.55 31.04
N ASP A 71 17.28 3.49 31.19
CA ASP A 71 17.20 4.39 32.35
C ASP A 71 15.79 4.33 33.00
N ASN A 72 15.52 5.21 33.95
CA ASN A 72 14.25 5.22 34.67
C ASN A 72 13.02 5.58 33.80
N ASN A 73 13.23 6.15 32.62
CA ASN A 73 12.17 6.56 31.69
C ASN A 73 12.02 5.57 30.53
N THR A 74 12.90 4.61 30.41
CA THR A 74 12.89 3.62 29.34
C THR A 74 11.67 2.71 29.45
N ARG A 75 10.84 2.69 28.41
CA ARG A 75 9.76 1.72 28.26
C ARG A 75 10.34 0.36 27.87
N LEU A 76 9.98 -0.67 28.61
CA LEU A 76 10.40 -2.05 28.31
C LEU A 76 9.21 -2.86 27.76
N ILE A 77 9.46 -3.61 26.69
CA ILE A 77 8.51 -4.55 26.11
C ILE A 77 9.18 -5.92 26.00
N ASP A 78 8.66 -6.90 26.72
CA ASP A 78 9.06 -8.30 26.57
C ASP A 78 8.36 -8.90 25.34
N ALA A 79 9.12 -9.30 24.33
CA ALA A 79 8.60 -9.91 23.11
C ALA A 79 8.20 -11.39 23.30
N ARG A 80 8.48 -11.98 24.46
CA ARG A 80 8.10 -13.36 24.82
C ARG A 80 8.55 -14.43 23.82
N GLY A 81 9.70 -14.23 23.20
CA GLY A 81 10.23 -15.14 22.18
C GLY A 81 9.55 -15.03 20.81
N ARG A 82 8.71 -14.03 20.58
CA ARG A 82 8.04 -13.84 19.27
C ARG A 82 9.01 -13.32 18.22
N ARG A 83 8.67 -13.54 16.94
CA ARG A 83 9.40 -13.01 15.80
C ARG A 83 9.15 -11.52 15.65
N LEU A 84 10.23 -10.72 15.60
CA LEU A 84 10.22 -9.30 15.30
C LEU A 84 10.89 -9.05 13.95
N ILE A 85 10.19 -8.34 13.08
CA ILE A 85 10.65 -7.99 11.72
C ILE A 85 10.65 -6.47 11.53
N PRO A 86 11.42 -5.91 10.57
CA PRO A 86 11.18 -4.54 10.12
C PRO A 86 9.71 -4.36 9.74
N GLY A 87 9.16 -3.18 9.96
CA GLY A 87 7.82 -2.87 9.52
C GLY A 87 7.65 -3.13 8.02
N LEU A 88 6.50 -3.68 7.65
CA LEU A 88 6.16 -3.87 6.25
C LEU A 88 5.86 -2.50 5.63
N ASN A 89 6.32 -2.30 4.42
CA ASN A 89 6.10 -1.09 3.64
C ASN A 89 5.33 -1.46 2.39
N ASP A 90 4.23 -0.77 2.12
CA ASP A 90 3.46 -0.97 0.90
C ASP A 90 3.78 0.15 -0.09
N ALA A 91 4.48 -0.18 -1.18
CA ALA A 91 4.97 0.81 -2.13
C ALA A 91 3.89 1.33 -3.10
N HIS A 92 2.69 0.72 -3.08
CA HIS A 92 1.55 1.14 -3.90
C HIS A 92 0.23 0.65 -3.30
N VAL A 93 -0.55 1.57 -2.74
CA VAL A 93 -1.86 1.30 -2.14
C VAL A 93 -2.74 2.54 -2.23
N HIS A 94 -4.05 2.40 -2.19
CA HIS A 94 -4.99 3.53 -2.35
C HIS A 94 -5.72 3.89 -1.05
N VAL A 95 -4.98 4.29 -0.01
CA VAL A 95 -5.53 4.66 1.31
C VAL A 95 -6.48 5.84 1.22
N LEU A 96 -6.17 6.85 0.38
CA LEU A 96 -7.03 8.03 0.20
C LEU A 96 -8.43 7.70 -0.33
N ASN A 97 -8.57 6.60 -1.06
CA ASN A 97 -9.86 6.12 -1.51
C ASN A 97 -10.72 5.54 -0.38
N GLU A 98 -10.13 5.30 0.79
CA GLU A 98 -10.81 4.71 1.95
C GLU A 98 -11.32 5.75 2.98
N ARG A 99 -11.51 7.01 2.56
CA ARG A 99 -12.20 8.04 3.36
C ARG A 99 -13.61 7.64 3.82
N ASN A 100 -14.19 6.64 3.14
CA ASN A 100 -15.49 6.05 3.45
C ASN A 100 -15.38 4.59 3.96
N TYR A 101 -14.21 4.17 4.45
CA TYR A 101 -13.94 2.81 4.95
C TYR A 101 -15.03 2.32 5.91
N ASN A 102 -15.45 3.17 6.85
CA ASN A 102 -16.45 2.86 7.85
C ASN A 102 -17.88 2.68 7.29
N TYR A 103 -18.11 2.98 6.01
CA TYR A 103 -19.39 2.81 5.32
C TYR A 103 -19.52 1.49 4.58
N ASN A 104 -18.39 0.75 4.45
CA ASN A 104 -18.32 -0.42 3.60
C ASN A 104 -18.31 -1.70 4.43
N VAL A 105 -19.18 -2.65 4.07
CA VAL A 105 -19.03 -4.03 4.51
C VAL A 105 -17.78 -4.60 3.85
N ARG A 106 -16.84 -5.10 4.62
CA ARG A 106 -15.60 -5.68 4.10
C ARG A 106 -15.77 -7.18 3.93
N TRP A 107 -15.59 -7.64 2.69
CA TRP A 107 -15.58 -9.07 2.38
C TRP A 107 -14.17 -9.65 2.31
N ASP A 108 -13.15 -8.81 2.53
CA ASP A 108 -11.75 -9.23 2.59
C ASP A 108 -11.57 -10.37 3.61
N GLY A 109 -11.05 -11.51 3.17
CA GLY A 109 -10.81 -12.67 4.01
C GLY A 109 -12.05 -13.49 4.43
N VAL A 110 -13.26 -13.09 4.02
CA VAL A 110 -14.49 -13.87 4.32
C VAL A 110 -14.42 -15.21 3.59
N PRO A 111 -14.57 -16.37 4.29
CA PRO A 111 -14.27 -17.66 3.71
C PRO A 111 -15.42 -18.28 2.90
N THR A 112 -16.66 -17.78 3.03
CA THR A 112 -17.83 -18.33 2.34
C THR A 112 -18.72 -17.23 1.80
N LEU A 113 -19.30 -17.45 0.62
CA LEU A 113 -20.30 -16.55 0.04
C LEU A 113 -21.54 -16.45 0.93
N GLN A 114 -21.93 -17.56 1.56
CA GLN A 114 -23.03 -17.55 2.53
C GLN A 114 -22.78 -16.51 3.63
N ARG A 115 -21.59 -16.50 4.26
CA ARG A 115 -21.27 -15.53 5.31
C ARG A 115 -21.22 -14.10 4.78
N ALA A 116 -20.72 -13.90 3.59
CA ALA A 116 -20.69 -12.60 2.92
C ALA A 116 -22.13 -12.03 2.73
N LEU A 117 -23.06 -12.86 2.27
CA LEU A 117 -24.46 -12.49 2.10
C LEU A 117 -25.18 -12.23 3.45
N GLU A 118 -24.89 -13.03 4.48
CA GLU A 118 -25.38 -12.79 5.85
C GLU A 118 -24.93 -11.42 6.37
N MET A 119 -23.65 -11.04 6.18
CA MET A 119 -23.13 -9.73 6.58
C MET A 119 -23.90 -8.59 5.86
N LEU A 120 -24.23 -8.76 4.58
CA LEU A 120 -25.06 -7.80 3.86
C LEU A 120 -26.47 -7.68 4.46
N ALA A 121 -27.15 -8.80 4.70
CA ALA A 121 -28.48 -8.83 5.27
C ALA A 121 -28.52 -8.19 6.66
N GLU A 122 -27.55 -8.52 7.51
CA GLU A 122 -27.39 -7.90 8.82
C GLU A 122 -27.15 -6.40 8.72
N GLN A 123 -26.32 -5.94 7.77
CA GLN A 123 -26.05 -4.52 7.57
C GLN A 123 -27.26 -3.78 7.02
N ALA A 124 -28.04 -4.38 6.15
CA ALA A 124 -29.27 -3.78 5.61
C ALA A 124 -30.24 -3.37 6.74
N THR A 125 -30.36 -4.18 7.79
CA THR A 125 -31.24 -3.86 8.95
C THR A 125 -30.72 -2.67 9.78
N ARG A 126 -29.42 -2.39 9.77
CA ARG A 126 -28.79 -1.31 10.55
C ARG A 126 -28.65 -0.02 9.76
N THR A 127 -28.61 -0.11 8.43
CA THR A 127 -28.43 1.04 7.55
C THR A 127 -29.68 1.94 7.57
N PRO A 128 -29.55 3.23 7.91
CA PRO A 128 -30.68 4.15 7.97
C PRO A 128 -31.33 4.40 6.59
N ALA A 129 -32.54 4.90 6.59
CA ALA A 129 -33.21 5.37 5.38
C ALA A 129 -32.35 6.46 4.70
N GLY A 130 -32.27 6.44 3.36
CA GLY A 130 -31.47 7.36 2.58
C GLY A 130 -29.96 7.01 2.52
N GLN A 131 -29.52 6.00 3.26
CA GLN A 131 -28.15 5.47 3.19
C GLN A 131 -28.11 4.18 2.35
N TRP A 132 -26.90 3.80 1.95
CA TRP A 132 -26.63 2.68 1.05
C TRP A 132 -25.93 1.52 1.76
N VAL A 133 -26.20 0.31 1.33
CA VAL A 133 -25.41 -0.87 1.71
C VAL A 133 -24.34 -1.06 0.64
N LYS A 134 -23.06 -1.05 1.07
CA LYS A 134 -21.95 -1.08 0.13
C LYS A 134 -20.94 -2.17 0.49
N VAL A 135 -20.46 -2.89 -0.53
CA VAL A 135 -19.25 -3.69 -0.49
C VAL A 135 -18.30 -3.13 -1.56
N ILE A 136 -17.16 -2.63 -1.15
CA ILE A 136 -16.18 -2.05 -2.06
C ILE A 136 -14.92 -2.89 -2.04
N GLY A 137 -14.63 -3.54 -3.14
CA GLY A 137 -13.39 -4.24 -3.53
C GLY A 137 -12.67 -5.08 -2.46
N GLY A 138 -11.43 -5.38 -2.71
CA GLY A 138 -10.52 -6.07 -1.78
C GLY A 138 -10.78 -7.57 -1.58
N TRP A 139 -11.72 -8.14 -2.29
CA TRP A 139 -12.13 -9.54 -2.22
C TRP A 139 -12.15 -10.21 -3.60
N SER A 140 -12.11 -11.55 -3.60
CA SER A 140 -12.22 -12.36 -4.81
C SER A 140 -13.25 -13.47 -4.62
N PRO A 141 -14.03 -13.86 -5.65
CA PRO A 141 -14.90 -15.04 -5.58
C PRO A 141 -14.12 -16.33 -5.30
N HIS A 142 -12.82 -16.34 -5.61
CA HIS A 142 -11.94 -17.49 -5.42
C HIS A 142 -11.53 -17.70 -3.95
N GLN A 143 -11.75 -16.72 -3.06
CA GLN A 143 -11.57 -16.91 -1.61
C GLN A 143 -12.76 -17.65 -0.96
N PHE A 144 -13.92 -17.63 -1.61
CA PHE A 144 -15.11 -18.29 -1.09
C PHE A 144 -15.05 -19.80 -1.35
N LYS A 145 -15.50 -20.59 -0.39
CA LYS A 145 -15.65 -22.04 -0.55
C LYS A 145 -16.48 -22.40 -1.77
N GLU A 146 -17.48 -21.58 -2.10
CA GLU A 146 -18.37 -21.74 -3.24
C GLU A 146 -17.69 -21.40 -4.58
N ASN A 147 -16.55 -20.72 -4.54
CA ASN A 147 -15.71 -20.32 -5.69
C ASN A 147 -16.51 -19.69 -6.85
N ARG A 148 -17.39 -18.76 -6.52
CA ARG A 148 -18.23 -18.04 -7.48
C ARG A 148 -18.64 -16.66 -6.97
N LEU A 149 -19.03 -15.82 -7.90
CA LEU A 149 -19.70 -14.55 -7.60
C LEU A 149 -21.11 -14.77 -7.03
N PRO A 150 -21.65 -13.81 -6.25
CA PRO A 150 -23.07 -13.79 -5.89
C PRO A 150 -23.93 -13.58 -7.13
N THR A 151 -25.14 -14.11 -7.12
CA THR A 151 -26.16 -13.78 -8.11
C THR A 151 -26.91 -12.51 -7.69
N MET A 152 -27.51 -11.82 -8.67
CA MET A 152 -28.36 -10.64 -8.37
C MET A 152 -29.53 -10.99 -7.45
N ASP A 153 -30.10 -12.18 -7.57
CA ASP A 153 -31.21 -12.62 -6.73
C ASP A 153 -30.77 -12.82 -5.27
N GLU A 154 -29.59 -13.43 -5.03
CA GLU A 154 -28.99 -13.56 -3.69
C GLU A 154 -28.75 -12.17 -3.05
N LEU A 155 -28.23 -11.21 -3.83
CA LEU A 155 -27.99 -9.84 -3.37
C LEU A 155 -29.29 -9.10 -3.07
N ARG A 156 -30.31 -9.18 -3.95
CA ARG A 156 -31.63 -8.60 -3.73
C ARG A 156 -32.32 -9.19 -2.51
N GLN A 157 -32.19 -10.50 -2.31
CA GLN A 157 -32.75 -11.16 -1.12
C GLN A 157 -32.07 -10.66 0.16
N SER A 158 -30.74 -10.44 0.13
CA SER A 158 -29.99 -9.94 1.28
C SER A 158 -30.28 -8.47 1.58
N VAL A 159 -30.55 -7.64 0.56
CA VAL A 159 -30.81 -6.20 0.69
C VAL A 159 -32.09 -5.82 -0.09
N PRO A 160 -33.28 -6.12 0.46
CA PRO A 160 -34.52 -5.96 -0.29
C PRO A 160 -35.05 -4.51 -0.38
N ASP A 161 -34.70 -3.65 0.58
CA ASP A 161 -35.34 -2.35 0.79
C ASP A 161 -34.39 -1.13 0.79
N LYS A 162 -33.12 -1.34 0.46
CA LYS A 162 -32.10 -0.30 0.41
C LYS A 162 -31.37 -0.30 -0.94
N PRO A 163 -30.90 0.84 -1.42
CA PRO A 163 -29.95 0.83 -2.54
C PRO A 163 -28.65 0.15 -2.12
N PHE A 164 -28.12 -0.71 -2.98
CA PHE A 164 -26.82 -1.33 -2.74
C PHE A 164 -25.87 -1.23 -3.92
N ILE A 165 -24.57 -1.24 -3.59
CA ILE A 165 -23.44 -1.45 -4.50
C ILE A 165 -22.60 -2.58 -3.93
N VAL A 166 -22.35 -3.63 -4.75
CA VAL A 166 -21.32 -4.63 -4.49
C VAL A 166 -20.30 -4.55 -5.61
N GLN A 167 -19.08 -4.17 -5.27
CA GLN A 167 -17.98 -4.03 -6.23
C GLN A 167 -17.04 -5.25 -6.14
N TYR A 168 -16.79 -5.90 -7.27
CA TYR A 168 -15.76 -6.91 -7.43
C TYR A 168 -14.60 -6.32 -8.23
N ALA A 169 -13.53 -5.98 -7.53
CA ALA A 169 -12.37 -5.26 -8.07
C ALA A 169 -12.82 -4.09 -8.99
N TYR A 170 -12.17 -3.92 -10.14
CA TYR A 170 -12.66 -3.03 -11.19
C TYR A 170 -13.31 -3.80 -12.36
N ASN A 171 -13.77 -5.04 -12.08
CA ASN A 171 -14.35 -5.93 -13.08
C ASN A 171 -15.86 -5.76 -13.21
N GLN A 172 -16.56 -5.77 -12.06
CA GLN A 172 -18.03 -5.73 -12.04
C GLN A 172 -18.57 -4.94 -10.85
N LEU A 173 -19.67 -4.26 -11.08
CA LEU A 173 -20.57 -3.71 -10.05
C LEU A 173 -21.92 -4.40 -10.13
N PHE A 174 -22.47 -4.69 -8.96
CA PHE A 174 -23.83 -5.19 -8.79
C PHE A 174 -24.66 -4.09 -8.12
N LEU A 175 -25.79 -3.75 -8.73
CA LEU A 175 -26.66 -2.63 -8.37
C LEU A 175 -28.10 -3.10 -8.40
N ASN A 176 -28.90 -2.83 -7.36
CA ASN A 176 -30.34 -3.06 -7.44
C ASN A 176 -31.06 -1.89 -8.14
N GLU A 177 -32.36 -2.07 -8.37
CA GLU A 177 -33.20 -1.08 -9.04
C GLU A 177 -33.26 0.25 -8.29
N LEU A 178 -33.20 0.21 -6.93
CA LEU A 178 -33.15 1.41 -6.10
C LEU A 178 -31.86 2.20 -6.34
N ALA A 179 -30.71 1.51 -6.41
CA ALA A 179 -29.41 2.11 -6.71
C ALA A 179 -29.38 2.68 -8.13
N MET A 180 -29.82 1.92 -9.12
CA MET A 180 -29.88 2.36 -10.52
C MET A 180 -30.76 3.60 -10.69
N THR A 181 -31.92 3.62 -10.04
CA THR A 181 -32.84 4.77 -10.05
C THR A 181 -32.21 6.00 -9.40
N ALA A 182 -31.60 5.84 -8.22
CA ALA A 182 -30.98 6.94 -7.49
C ALA A 182 -29.79 7.56 -8.27
N LEU A 183 -29.03 6.75 -9.00
CA LEU A 183 -27.92 7.19 -9.85
C LEU A 183 -28.39 7.74 -11.21
N GLY A 184 -29.62 7.47 -11.61
CA GLY A 184 -30.15 7.83 -12.92
C GLY A 184 -29.58 7.01 -14.07
N ILE A 185 -29.15 5.77 -13.80
CA ILE A 185 -28.59 4.85 -14.81
C ILE A 185 -29.65 4.58 -15.89
N GLY A 186 -29.21 4.61 -17.15
CA GLY A 186 -30.10 4.47 -18.30
C GLY A 186 -30.80 5.76 -18.72
N THR A 187 -30.48 6.89 -18.09
CA THR A 187 -30.94 8.24 -18.46
C THR A 187 -29.80 9.13 -18.92
N ALA A 188 -30.11 10.25 -19.56
CA ALA A 188 -29.11 11.25 -19.94
C ALA A 188 -28.37 11.90 -18.75
N ARG A 189 -28.82 11.68 -17.53
CA ARG A 189 -28.18 12.20 -16.31
C ARG A 189 -26.96 11.40 -15.89
N PHE A 190 -26.83 10.17 -16.38
CA PHE A 190 -25.72 9.29 -16.04
C PHE A 190 -24.87 9.04 -17.30
N PRO A 191 -23.78 9.80 -17.51
CA PRO A 191 -22.91 9.59 -18.64
C PRO A 191 -22.15 8.27 -18.51
N MET A 192 -22.32 7.40 -19.50
CA MET A 192 -21.55 6.15 -19.57
C MET A 192 -20.16 6.43 -20.15
N MET A 193 -19.13 6.02 -19.44
CA MET A 193 -17.75 6.10 -19.92
C MET A 193 -17.46 5.01 -20.96
N PRO A 194 -16.57 5.25 -21.93
CA PRO A 194 -16.16 4.25 -22.91
C PRO A 194 -15.69 2.96 -22.23
N GLY A 195 -16.08 1.80 -22.76
CA GLY A 195 -15.73 0.49 -22.21
C GLY A 195 -16.62 0.01 -21.05
N THR A 196 -17.55 0.84 -20.55
CA THR A 196 -18.56 0.39 -19.58
C THR A 196 -19.76 -0.23 -20.28
N VAL A 197 -20.19 -1.40 -19.79
CA VAL A 197 -21.32 -2.15 -20.35
C VAL A 197 -22.33 -2.47 -19.24
N LEU A 198 -23.58 -2.11 -19.44
CA LEU A 198 -24.70 -2.58 -18.62
C LEU A 198 -25.25 -3.88 -19.21
N GLU A 199 -25.28 -4.94 -18.40
CA GLU A 199 -25.87 -6.19 -18.83
C GLU A 199 -27.40 -6.08 -18.95
N THR A 200 -27.95 -6.69 -20.00
CA THR A 200 -29.39 -6.78 -20.23
C THR A 200 -29.85 -8.23 -20.31
N ASP A 201 -31.07 -8.47 -19.88
CA ASP A 201 -31.76 -9.74 -20.09
C ASP A 201 -32.23 -9.89 -21.56
N LYS A 202 -32.91 -11.00 -21.86
CA LYS A 202 -33.43 -11.30 -23.21
C LYS A 202 -34.48 -10.30 -23.68
N GLU A 203 -35.14 -9.63 -22.77
CA GLU A 203 -36.16 -8.60 -23.00
C GLU A 203 -35.56 -7.18 -23.09
N GLY A 204 -34.22 -7.05 -22.98
CA GLY A 204 -33.51 -5.77 -23.04
C GLY A 204 -33.56 -4.95 -21.76
N ARG A 205 -33.99 -5.51 -20.64
CA ARG A 205 -34.03 -4.84 -19.33
C ARG A 205 -32.69 -5.00 -18.63
N TYR A 206 -32.21 -3.98 -17.95
CA TYR A 206 -30.97 -4.05 -17.16
C TYR A 206 -31.08 -5.11 -16.06
N THR A 207 -30.05 -5.97 -15.98
CA THR A 207 -29.96 -7.02 -14.95
C THR A 207 -29.54 -6.49 -13.59
N GLY A 208 -28.88 -5.33 -13.56
CA GLY A 208 -28.23 -4.76 -12.39
C GLY A 208 -26.72 -5.02 -12.35
N VAL A 209 -26.17 -5.65 -13.39
CA VAL A 209 -24.72 -5.88 -13.52
C VAL A 209 -24.11 -4.86 -14.47
N MET A 210 -23.08 -4.16 -14.01
CA MET A 210 -22.28 -3.24 -14.81
C MET A 210 -20.86 -3.80 -14.92
N ASN A 211 -20.37 -3.98 -16.15
CA ASN A 211 -19.04 -4.48 -16.44
C ASN A 211 -18.09 -3.35 -16.78
N GLY A 212 -16.96 -3.35 -16.21
CA GLY A 212 -15.66 -2.82 -16.57
C GLY A 212 -15.44 -1.40 -16.85
N ASN A 213 -15.23 -0.41 -16.33
CA ASN A 213 -14.39 0.77 -16.46
C ASN A 213 -14.09 1.35 -15.06
N THR A 214 -12.83 1.33 -14.65
CA THR A 214 -12.36 1.80 -13.35
C THR A 214 -12.87 3.20 -13.03
N PHE A 215 -12.79 4.12 -14.01
CA PHE A 215 -13.21 5.51 -13.81
C PHE A 215 -14.72 5.66 -13.64
N GLN A 216 -15.51 4.82 -14.33
CA GLN A 216 -16.96 4.78 -14.14
C GLN A 216 -17.30 4.40 -12.70
N PHE A 217 -16.60 3.41 -12.14
CA PHE A 217 -16.82 2.93 -10.78
C PHE A 217 -16.46 4.00 -9.75
N VAL A 218 -15.33 4.68 -9.96
CA VAL A 218 -14.89 5.78 -9.10
C VAL A 218 -15.85 6.99 -9.19
N ALA A 219 -16.28 7.35 -10.42
CA ALA A 219 -17.23 8.45 -10.61
C ALA A 219 -18.58 8.18 -9.92
N MET A 220 -19.03 6.93 -9.92
CA MET A 220 -20.28 6.55 -9.22
C MET A 220 -20.18 6.75 -7.71
N GLU A 221 -19.02 6.54 -7.11
CA GLU A 221 -18.85 6.78 -5.68
C GLU A 221 -19.08 8.24 -5.28
N ALA A 222 -18.79 9.19 -6.16
CA ALA A 222 -19.07 10.60 -5.89
C ALA A 222 -20.59 10.92 -5.87
N LEU A 223 -21.41 10.05 -6.44
CA LEU A 223 -22.86 10.23 -6.54
C LEU A 223 -23.64 9.60 -5.38
N VAL A 224 -22.99 8.79 -4.53
CA VAL A 224 -23.62 8.21 -3.33
C VAL A 224 -23.41 9.14 -2.11
N PRO A 225 -24.18 8.94 -1.00
CA PRO A 225 -23.98 9.75 0.20
C PRO A 225 -22.53 9.75 0.68
N GLN A 226 -21.98 10.95 0.87
CA GLN A 226 -20.57 11.13 1.27
C GLN A 226 -20.45 11.23 2.80
N PRO A 227 -19.35 10.72 3.40
CA PRO A 227 -19.09 10.90 4.81
C PRO A 227 -18.78 12.36 5.14
N SER A 228 -19.23 12.82 6.31
CA SER A 228 -18.79 14.07 6.90
C SER A 228 -17.28 14.04 7.19
N PHE A 229 -16.68 15.21 7.45
CA PHE A 229 -15.26 15.30 7.77
C PHE A 229 -14.85 14.45 9.00
N GLU A 230 -15.69 14.45 10.04
CA GLU A 230 -15.46 13.64 11.25
C GLU A 230 -15.55 12.13 10.96
N GLU A 231 -16.47 11.73 10.09
CA GLU A 231 -16.58 10.33 9.66
C GLU A 231 -15.40 9.90 8.79
N GLN A 232 -14.84 10.81 7.98
CA GLN A 232 -13.60 10.56 7.25
C GLN A 232 -12.40 10.39 8.21
N LEU A 233 -12.28 11.24 9.24
CA LEU A 233 -11.25 11.09 10.27
C LEU A 233 -11.37 9.74 10.99
N SER A 234 -12.60 9.33 11.33
CA SER A 234 -12.86 8.01 11.90
C SER A 234 -12.47 6.89 10.93
N SER A 235 -12.86 6.98 9.65
CA SER A 235 -12.52 5.99 8.62
C SER A 235 -11.00 5.81 8.47
N PHE A 236 -10.25 6.91 8.36
CA PHE A 236 -8.78 6.84 8.27
C PHE A 236 -8.13 6.26 9.53
N ALA A 237 -8.66 6.56 10.72
CA ALA A 237 -8.14 5.97 11.95
C ALA A 237 -8.30 4.44 11.96
N TYR A 238 -9.43 3.94 11.45
CA TYR A 238 -9.71 2.49 11.43
C TYR A 238 -8.95 1.76 10.32
N VAL A 239 -8.88 2.31 9.12
CA VAL A 239 -8.09 1.68 8.04
C VAL A 239 -6.60 1.63 8.38
N ILE A 240 -6.03 2.69 8.96
CA ILE A 240 -4.63 2.72 9.38
C ILE A 240 -4.39 1.71 10.51
N ASN A 241 -5.31 1.59 11.47
CA ASN A 241 -5.20 0.57 12.50
C ASN A 241 -5.22 -0.86 11.92
N ASP A 242 -6.00 -1.09 10.88
CA ASP A 242 -6.03 -2.39 10.20
C ASP A 242 -4.74 -2.67 9.41
N LEU A 243 -4.14 -1.66 8.79
CA LEU A 243 -2.80 -1.77 8.20
C LEU A 243 -1.76 -2.11 9.27
N ASN A 244 -1.78 -1.41 10.41
CA ASN A 244 -0.87 -1.71 11.52
C ASN A 244 -1.07 -3.11 12.09
N ARG A 245 -2.30 -3.65 12.09
CA ARG A 245 -2.60 -5.04 12.47
C ARG A 245 -1.88 -6.06 11.59
N PHE A 246 -1.59 -5.73 10.36
CA PHE A 246 -0.78 -6.58 9.47
C PHE A 246 0.72 -6.31 9.57
N GLY A 247 1.14 -5.34 10.39
CA GLY A 247 2.54 -4.95 10.54
C GLY A 247 3.00 -3.94 9.50
N ILE A 248 2.09 -3.33 8.73
CA ILE A 248 2.40 -2.25 7.81
C ILE A 248 2.69 -0.97 8.61
N THR A 249 3.84 -0.36 8.38
CA THR A 249 4.33 0.84 9.05
C THR A 249 4.48 2.03 8.11
N SER A 250 4.50 1.77 6.81
CA SER A 250 4.65 2.77 5.77
C SER A 250 3.84 2.40 4.55
N VAL A 251 3.29 3.41 3.88
CA VAL A 251 2.54 3.28 2.63
C VAL A 251 2.95 4.37 1.65
N VAL A 252 2.93 4.03 0.36
CA VAL A 252 2.90 5.01 -0.73
C VAL A 252 1.51 4.96 -1.34
N ASP A 253 0.74 6.03 -1.18
CA ASP A 253 -0.58 6.13 -1.81
C ASP A 253 -0.42 6.33 -3.32
N GLY A 254 -1.02 5.43 -4.09
CA GLY A 254 -0.97 5.38 -5.56
C GLY A 254 -1.76 6.51 -6.24
N GLY A 255 -2.34 7.39 -5.45
CA GLY A 255 -3.14 8.52 -5.90
C GLY A 255 -4.65 8.31 -5.74
N SER A 256 -5.38 9.40 -5.84
CA SER A 256 -6.83 9.45 -5.68
C SER A 256 -7.44 10.45 -6.64
N VAL A 257 -8.71 10.22 -7.00
CA VAL A 257 -9.50 11.19 -7.79
C VAL A 257 -9.72 12.52 -7.07
N ILE A 258 -9.55 12.58 -5.75
CA ILE A 258 -9.55 13.82 -4.98
C ILE A 258 -8.10 14.17 -4.67
N ALA A 259 -7.54 15.00 -5.54
CA ALA A 259 -6.15 15.40 -5.49
C ALA A 259 -5.77 16.16 -4.22
N TYR A 260 -4.46 16.26 -4.00
CA TYR A 260 -3.87 17.14 -2.99
C TYR A 260 -4.23 18.62 -3.25
N PRO A 261 -4.53 19.44 -2.22
CA PRO A 261 -4.54 19.11 -0.78
C PRO A 261 -5.89 18.63 -0.25
N GLN A 262 -6.98 18.74 -1.00
CA GLN A 262 -8.34 18.54 -0.50
C GLN A 262 -8.58 17.09 -0.03
N GLY A 263 -8.16 16.11 -0.84
CA GLY A 263 -8.26 14.69 -0.50
C GLY A 263 -7.47 14.30 0.75
N HIS A 264 -6.40 15.06 1.03
CA HIS A 264 -5.47 14.77 2.13
C HIS A 264 -5.80 15.47 3.45
N ALA A 265 -6.77 16.41 3.47
CA ALA A 265 -7.08 17.20 4.65
C ALA A 265 -7.32 16.38 5.94
N PRO A 266 -8.08 15.25 5.92
CA PRO A 266 -8.23 14.43 7.12
C PRO A 266 -6.91 13.81 7.61
N LEU A 267 -6.06 13.33 6.70
CA LEU A 267 -4.75 12.76 7.06
C LEU A 267 -3.82 13.82 7.64
N GLN A 268 -3.83 15.04 7.11
CA GLN A 268 -3.06 16.17 7.64
C GLN A 268 -3.52 16.53 9.07
N VAL A 269 -4.81 16.44 9.36
CA VAL A 269 -5.33 16.62 10.74
C VAL A 269 -4.82 15.50 11.64
N LEU A 270 -4.89 14.24 11.20
CA LEU A 270 -4.36 13.11 11.98
C LEU A 270 -2.84 13.25 12.23
N ALA A 271 -2.07 13.70 11.23
CA ALA A 271 -0.64 13.95 11.37
C ALA A 271 -0.36 15.05 12.40
N ARG A 272 -0.99 16.21 12.23
CA ARG A 272 -0.85 17.35 13.15
C ARG A 272 -1.19 16.99 14.59
N ASP A 273 -2.22 16.16 14.79
CA ASP A 273 -2.71 15.76 16.09
C ASP A 273 -1.97 14.53 16.67
N ASN A 274 -0.87 14.10 16.03
CA ASN A 274 -0.07 12.91 16.41
C ASN A 274 -0.86 11.59 16.40
N ARG A 275 -1.79 11.46 15.48
CA ARG A 275 -2.71 10.32 15.31
C ARG A 275 -2.53 9.58 13.99
N LEU A 276 -1.68 10.07 13.09
CA LEU A 276 -1.30 9.36 11.87
C LEU A 276 -0.28 8.27 12.25
N ASN A 277 -0.77 7.07 12.42
CA ASN A 277 -0.02 5.92 12.93
C ASN A 277 0.66 5.09 11.82
N VAL A 278 0.98 5.71 10.71
CA VAL A 278 1.68 5.14 9.55
C VAL A 278 2.50 6.24 8.91
N ARG A 279 3.64 5.92 8.33
CA ARG A 279 4.31 6.86 7.42
C ARG A 279 3.57 6.86 6.11
N PHE A 280 3.21 8.03 5.65
CA PHE A 280 2.34 8.22 4.50
C PHE A 280 3.07 9.02 3.43
N SER A 281 3.52 8.35 2.39
CA SER A 281 3.99 8.96 1.16
C SER A 281 2.90 8.87 0.09
N PHE A 282 2.93 9.76 -0.89
CA PHE A 282 1.94 9.73 -1.96
C PHE A 282 2.51 10.19 -3.30
N ILE A 283 1.92 9.70 -4.36
CA ILE A 283 2.06 10.23 -5.71
C ILE A 283 0.76 10.93 -6.09
N ASP A 284 0.85 11.99 -6.88
CA ASP A 284 -0.35 12.71 -7.31
C ASP A 284 -0.76 12.25 -8.71
N VAL A 285 -2.01 11.82 -8.85
CA VAL A 285 -2.56 11.33 -10.13
C VAL A 285 -2.84 12.51 -11.05
N GLN A 286 -2.31 12.44 -12.26
CA GLN A 286 -2.61 13.43 -13.30
C GLN A 286 -3.74 12.91 -14.20
N PHE A 287 -4.93 13.45 -14.03
CA PHE A 287 -6.01 13.29 -14.99
C PHE A 287 -5.93 14.37 -16.08
N GLY A 288 -4.80 14.41 -16.80
CA GLY A 288 -4.71 15.28 -17.98
C GLY A 288 -5.67 14.77 -19.07
N ASP A 289 -6.62 15.60 -19.50
CA ASP A 289 -7.12 15.41 -20.85
C ASP A 289 -5.98 15.72 -21.83
N ALA A 290 -6.17 15.43 -23.13
CA ALA A 290 -5.16 15.59 -24.18
C ALA A 290 -4.60 17.04 -24.33
N ASN A 291 -4.80 17.90 -23.35
CA ASN A 291 -4.38 19.30 -23.37
C ASN A 291 -3.12 19.50 -22.52
N SER A 292 -1.98 19.61 -23.18
CA SER A 292 -0.66 19.80 -22.56
C SER A 292 -0.59 20.95 -21.54
N THR A 293 -1.51 21.92 -21.62
CA THR A 293 -1.58 23.06 -20.69
C THR A 293 -2.08 22.67 -19.30
N LEU A 294 -2.90 21.62 -19.17
CA LEU A 294 -3.36 21.14 -17.88
C LEU A 294 -2.24 20.41 -17.15
N VAL A 295 -1.50 19.53 -17.83
CA VAL A 295 -0.32 18.86 -17.27
C VAL A 295 0.70 19.88 -16.76
N ASP A 296 0.97 20.94 -17.52
CA ASP A 296 1.87 22.02 -17.10
C ASP A 296 1.34 22.81 -15.88
N ALA A 297 0.04 23.03 -15.82
CA ALA A 297 -0.61 23.71 -14.68
C ALA A 297 -0.57 22.83 -13.43
N GLU A 298 -0.81 21.53 -13.55
CA GLU A 298 -0.77 20.58 -12.44
C GLU A 298 0.65 20.36 -11.93
N ILE A 299 1.63 20.12 -12.80
CA ILE A 299 3.04 20.06 -12.42
C ILE A 299 3.46 21.36 -11.70
N SER A 300 3.03 22.52 -12.21
CA SER A 300 3.32 23.81 -11.56
C SER A 300 2.60 23.95 -10.22
N ALA A 301 1.40 23.40 -10.08
CA ALA A 301 0.65 23.38 -8.83
C ALA A 301 1.29 22.44 -7.81
N ILE A 302 1.71 21.24 -8.22
CA ILE A 302 2.40 20.25 -7.39
C ILE A 302 3.74 20.80 -6.91
N THR A 303 4.57 21.34 -7.81
CA THR A 303 5.88 21.91 -7.44
C THR A 303 5.80 23.16 -6.58
N LYS A 304 4.73 23.97 -6.72
CA LYS A 304 4.46 25.11 -5.83
C LYS A 304 3.85 24.71 -4.50
N LYS A 305 3.14 23.59 -4.48
CA LYS A 305 2.45 23.04 -3.30
C LYS A 305 3.22 21.88 -2.71
N SER A 306 4.38 21.50 -3.30
CA SER A 306 5.22 20.47 -2.70
C SER A 306 5.41 20.86 -1.25
N PRO A 307 4.67 20.24 -0.35
CA PRO A 307 4.49 20.79 0.98
C PRO A 307 5.70 20.53 1.82
N VAL A 308 6.65 19.75 1.35
CA VAL A 308 7.56 19.16 2.28
C VAL A 308 8.95 19.17 1.68
N SER A 309 9.65 20.24 1.96
CA SER A 309 11.06 20.10 2.23
C SER A 309 11.18 19.02 3.33
N PRO A 310 12.14 18.05 3.24
CA PRO A 310 12.46 17.12 4.33
C PRO A 310 12.69 17.79 5.68
N THR A 311 12.75 19.11 5.71
CA THR A 311 12.91 19.96 6.88
C THR A 311 11.59 20.54 7.41
N ASP A 312 10.50 20.53 6.64
CA ASP A 312 9.19 20.98 7.11
C ASP A 312 8.47 19.81 7.79
N ASN A 313 8.91 19.48 8.97
CA ASN A 313 8.25 18.52 9.85
C ASN A 313 6.81 18.98 10.11
N LEU A 314 5.87 18.55 9.26
CA LEU A 314 4.43 18.64 9.55
C LEU A 314 4.11 17.93 10.85
N HIS A 315 5.01 17.03 11.26
CA HIS A 315 4.86 16.27 12.49
C HIS A 315 6.22 16.03 13.15
N PRO A 316 6.50 16.66 14.33
CA PRO A 316 7.78 16.50 15.01
C PRO A 316 8.09 15.07 15.46
N THR A 317 7.10 14.19 15.52
CA THR A 317 7.26 12.79 15.96
C THR A 317 7.29 11.77 14.83
N LEU A 318 6.81 12.14 13.65
CA LEU A 318 6.91 11.35 12.41
C LEU A 318 7.70 12.17 11.41
N ALA A 319 9.02 11.98 11.36
CA ALA A 319 9.92 12.78 10.53
C ALA A 319 9.54 12.77 9.04
N HIS A 320 8.79 11.75 8.58
CA HIS A 320 8.30 11.56 7.23
C HIS A 320 6.82 11.16 7.26
N GLY A 321 6.00 11.95 7.96
CA GLY A 321 4.61 11.59 8.19
C GLY A 321 3.70 11.73 6.98
N HIS A 322 4.07 12.58 5.99
CA HIS A 322 3.23 12.87 4.84
C HIS A 322 4.08 13.50 3.72
N GLU A 323 4.57 12.68 2.79
CA GLU A 323 5.57 13.08 1.79
C GLU A 323 5.09 12.89 0.35
N TYR A 324 5.43 13.85 -0.52
CA TYR A 324 5.20 13.75 -1.97
C TYR A 324 6.40 13.07 -2.65
N GLU A 325 6.12 11.97 -3.40
CA GLU A 325 7.14 11.13 -4.03
C GLU A 325 7.17 11.21 -5.57
N GLY A 326 6.31 12.01 -6.16
CA GLY A 326 6.27 12.15 -7.61
C GLY A 326 4.87 12.15 -8.20
N THR A 327 4.76 11.94 -9.51
CA THR A 327 3.49 11.92 -10.23
C THR A 327 3.24 10.57 -10.88
N GLY A 328 1.98 10.23 -11.07
CA GLY A 328 1.47 8.94 -11.56
C GLY A 328 0.36 8.44 -10.63
N GLU A 329 -0.05 7.21 -10.61
CA GLU A 329 0.28 6.14 -11.56
C GLU A 329 -0.26 6.38 -12.98
N LEU A 330 -1.27 7.22 -13.13
CA LEU A 330 -1.91 7.54 -14.41
C LEU A 330 -1.38 8.88 -14.92
N LEU A 331 -0.41 8.84 -15.82
CA LEU A 331 0.04 10.04 -16.53
C LEU A 331 -1.03 10.53 -17.51
N ARG A 332 -1.76 9.60 -18.11
CA ARG A 332 -2.90 9.85 -19.00
C ARG A 332 -3.94 8.75 -18.85
N MET A 333 -5.22 9.12 -18.78
CA MET A 333 -6.33 8.15 -18.68
C MET A 333 -6.39 7.20 -19.90
N GLU A 334 -6.06 7.71 -21.10
CA GLU A 334 -6.09 6.94 -22.35
C GLU A 334 -5.03 5.85 -22.41
N LEU A 335 -4.04 5.87 -21.52
CA LEU A 335 -2.95 4.90 -21.49
C LEU A 335 -3.17 3.79 -20.46
N HIS A 336 -4.28 3.81 -19.75
CA HIS A 336 -4.61 2.80 -18.75
C HIS A 336 -5.02 1.47 -19.39
N ASP A 337 -4.37 0.38 -19.03
CA ASP A 337 -4.57 -0.93 -19.63
C ASP A 337 -5.49 -1.89 -18.86
N HIS A 338 -6.19 -1.42 -17.87
CA HIS A 338 -7.11 -2.14 -17.00
C HIS A 338 -6.67 -3.55 -16.58
N GLU A 339 -6.58 -3.78 -15.29
CA GLU A 339 -6.09 -5.02 -14.69
C GLU A 339 -7.16 -6.11 -14.58
N ASN A 340 -7.80 -6.46 -15.67
CA ASN A 340 -8.84 -7.45 -15.65
C ASN A 340 -8.31 -8.79 -16.15
N PHE A 341 -7.90 -9.67 -15.24
CA PHE A 341 -7.36 -10.98 -15.58
C PHE A 341 -8.43 -11.96 -16.11
N ASP A 342 -9.71 -11.68 -15.89
CA ASP A 342 -10.82 -12.49 -16.43
C ASP A 342 -11.09 -12.23 -17.90
N ARG A 343 -10.40 -11.27 -18.51
CA ARG A 343 -10.53 -10.86 -19.92
C ARG A 343 -9.15 -10.67 -20.55
N PRO A 344 -9.05 -10.74 -21.89
CA PRO A 344 -7.82 -10.36 -22.59
C PRO A 344 -7.41 -8.92 -22.31
N ALA A 345 -6.10 -8.67 -22.30
CA ALA A 345 -5.51 -7.35 -22.13
C ALA A 345 -6.11 -6.33 -23.09
N ILE A 346 -6.32 -5.11 -22.60
CA ILE A 346 -6.58 -3.96 -23.46
C ILE A 346 -5.24 -3.45 -23.97
N VAL A 347 -5.05 -3.49 -25.29
CA VAL A 347 -3.83 -3.00 -25.91
C VAL A 347 -4.02 -1.53 -26.30
N VAL A 348 -3.23 -0.67 -25.67
CA VAL A 348 -3.16 0.75 -26.00
C VAL A 348 -2.43 0.91 -27.34
N SER A 349 -2.92 1.83 -28.18
CA SER A 349 -2.25 2.15 -29.44
C SER A 349 -0.78 2.58 -29.19
N SER A 350 0.16 1.94 -29.87
CA SER A 350 1.59 2.30 -29.77
C SER A 350 1.87 3.76 -30.14
N ASP A 351 1.14 4.31 -31.11
CA ASP A 351 1.26 5.72 -31.49
C ASP A 351 0.75 6.67 -30.40
N SER A 352 -0.37 6.30 -29.74
CA SER A 352 -0.87 7.06 -28.58
C SER A 352 0.11 6.96 -27.40
N MET A 353 0.58 5.76 -27.07
CA MET A 353 1.56 5.53 -26.01
C MET A 353 2.79 6.39 -26.25
N ARG A 354 3.42 6.29 -27.44
CA ARG A 354 4.61 7.05 -27.78
C ARG A 354 4.37 8.55 -27.66
N ARG A 355 3.34 9.08 -28.34
CA ARG A 355 3.07 10.53 -28.37
C ARG A 355 2.88 11.14 -27.00
N TYR A 356 2.05 10.51 -26.15
CA TYR A 356 1.74 11.06 -24.83
C TYR A 356 2.90 10.88 -23.84
N ILE A 357 3.57 9.74 -23.87
CA ILE A 357 4.70 9.49 -22.96
C ILE A 357 5.89 10.36 -23.32
N GLU A 358 6.25 10.49 -24.60
CA GLU A 358 7.33 11.38 -25.03
C GLU A 358 7.07 12.84 -24.59
N GLU A 359 5.83 13.31 -24.76
CA GLU A 359 5.46 14.67 -24.36
C GLU A 359 5.57 14.86 -22.83
N ASP A 360 4.88 14.02 -22.05
CA ASP A 360 4.72 14.22 -20.62
C ASP A 360 6.00 13.88 -19.85
N VAL A 361 6.65 12.77 -20.16
CA VAL A 361 7.90 12.36 -19.50
C VAL A 361 9.03 13.34 -19.80
N THR A 362 9.10 13.90 -21.03
CA THR A 362 10.08 14.97 -21.33
C THR A 362 9.92 16.16 -20.38
N LYS A 363 8.68 16.56 -20.07
CA LYS A 363 8.41 17.67 -19.12
C LYS A 363 8.81 17.30 -17.69
N LEU A 364 8.51 16.09 -17.26
CA LEU A 364 8.85 15.58 -15.92
C LEU A 364 10.36 15.48 -15.73
N VAL A 365 11.07 14.90 -16.71
CA VAL A 365 12.55 14.74 -16.66
C VAL A 365 13.24 16.11 -16.62
N LYS A 366 12.83 17.08 -17.48
CA LYS A 366 13.38 18.44 -17.45
C LYS A 366 13.20 19.14 -16.10
N ARG A 367 12.16 18.80 -15.35
CA ARG A 367 11.85 19.36 -14.01
C ARG A 367 12.36 18.49 -12.87
N ARG A 368 12.99 17.36 -13.18
CA ARG A 368 13.48 16.38 -12.19
C ARG A 368 12.38 15.85 -11.26
N ILE A 369 11.16 15.65 -11.80
CA ILE A 369 10.03 15.11 -11.06
C ILE A 369 10.03 13.59 -11.25
N PRO A 370 10.11 12.79 -10.18
CA PRO A 370 9.91 11.34 -10.25
C PRO A 370 8.52 11.00 -10.80
N PHE A 371 8.44 9.90 -11.53
CA PHE A 371 7.15 9.48 -12.10
C PHE A 371 6.97 7.97 -12.06
N ARG A 372 5.72 7.55 -11.98
CA ARG A 372 5.30 6.15 -12.00
C ARG A 372 4.24 5.94 -13.06
N MET A 373 4.19 4.76 -13.65
CA MET A 373 3.25 4.45 -14.72
C MET A 373 2.59 3.10 -14.49
N HIS A 374 1.27 3.10 -14.44
CA HIS A 374 0.44 1.92 -14.46
C HIS A 374 0.54 1.21 -15.82
N VAL A 375 1.20 0.08 -15.87
CA VAL A 375 1.28 -0.80 -17.06
C VAL A 375 1.40 -2.25 -16.63
N SER A 376 0.34 -3.03 -16.78
CA SER A 376 0.25 -4.43 -16.35
C SER A 376 0.73 -5.43 -17.41
N TYR A 377 0.42 -5.17 -18.68
CA TYR A 377 0.60 -6.12 -19.75
C TYR A 377 1.81 -5.81 -20.63
N ASN A 378 2.57 -6.86 -20.98
CA ASN A 378 3.79 -6.73 -21.78
C ASN A 378 3.53 -6.07 -23.14
N GLU A 379 2.34 -6.25 -23.68
CA GLU A 379 1.87 -5.64 -24.93
C GLU A 379 1.85 -4.10 -24.85
N ASN A 380 1.68 -3.55 -23.64
CA ASN A 380 1.70 -2.10 -23.37
C ASN A 380 3.05 -1.64 -22.78
N ILE A 381 3.74 -2.51 -22.02
CA ILE A 381 5.08 -2.21 -21.47
C ILE A 381 6.09 -1.96 -22.60
N THR A 382 6.04 -2.76 -23.69
CA THR A 382 6.98 -2.58 -24.80
C THR A 382 6.90 -1.21 -25.43
N PRO A 383 5.74 -0.72 -25.93
CA PRO A 383 5.66 0.63 -26.51
C PRO A 383 5.88 1.76 -25.47
N PHE A 384 5.58 1.52 -24.19
CA PHE A 384 5.94 2.46 -23.13
C PHE A 384 7.46 2.61 -23.01
N LEU A 385 8.20 1.50 -22.98
CA LEU A 385 9.66 1.56 -22.93
C LEU A 385 10.29 2.13 -24.21
N ASP A 386 9.70 1.89 -25.39
CA ASP A 386 10.14 2.50 -26.65
C ASP A 386 10.09 4.04 -26.54
N ALA A 387 9.00 4.58 -25.98
CA ALA A 387 8.86 6.00 -25.75
C ALA A 387 9.87 6.52 -24.71
N LEU A 388 10.08 5.80 -23.60
CA LEU A 388 11.07 6.20 -22.59
C LEU A 388 12.50 6.20 -23.14
N GLU A 389 12.88 5.25 -23.97
CA GLU A 389 14.18 5.23 -24.64
C GLU A 389 14.35 6.44 -25.54
N THR A 390 13.35 6.80 -26.34
CA THR A 390 13.35 8.02 -27.17
C THR A 390 13.53 9.28 -26.34
N VAL A 391 12.83 9.38 -25.19
CA VAL A 391 12.99 10.53 -24.29
C VAL A 391 14.39 10.56 -23.70
N ASN A 392 14.89 9.42 -23.21
CA ASN A 392 16.21 9.33 -22.59
C ASN A 392 17.36 9.69 -23.56
N ASP A 393 17.22 9.37 -24.85
CA ASP A 393 18.19 9.74 -25.89
C ASP A 393 18.30 11.25 -26.11
N THR A 394 17.21 11.98 -25.89
CA THR A 394 17.15 13.44 -26.10
C THR A 394 17.21 14.23 -24.80
N THR A 395 16.73 13.68 -23.72
CA THR A 395 16.64 14.27 -22.38
C THR A 395 17.00 13.20 -21.36
N PRO A 396 18.29 12.99 -21.05
CA PRO A 396 18.74 11.90 -20.19
C PRO A 396 18.11 11.92 -18.78
N PHE A 397 17.78 10.76 -18.28
CA PHE A 397 17.16 10.63 -16.96
C PHE A 397 18.14 10.93 -15.81
N ASP A 398 19.44 10.61 -15.98
CA ASP A 398 20.53 10.97 -15.06
C ASP A 398 20.21 10.71 -13.59
N GLY A 399 19.77 9.49 -13.28
CA GLY A 399 19.41 9.06 -11.94
C GLY A 399 18.07 9.58 -11.43
N LEU A 400 17.23 10.19 -12.28
CA LEU A 400 15.83 10.45 -11.94
C LEU A 400 15.13 9.11 -11.70
N ARG A 401 14.43 8.97 -10.59
CA ARG A 401 13.68 7.75 -10.29
C ARG A 401 12.37 7.72 -11.04
N TRP A 402 12.10 6.58 -11.62
CA TRP A 402 10.84 6.24 -12.24
C TRP A 402 10.54 4.76 -12.06
N SER A 403 9.27 4.38 -12.12
CA SER A 403 8.87 2.98 -11.99
C SER A 403 7.69 2.61 -12.87
N ILE A 404 7.60 1.31 -13.14
CA ILE A 404 6.36 0.68 -13.60
C ILE A 404 5.64 0.16 -12.38
N GLU A 405 4.36 0.48 -12.29
CA GLU A 405 3.43 -0.11 -11.34
C GLU A 405 2.79 -1.35 -12.00
N HIS A 406 2.63 -2.43 -11.22
CA HIS A 406 2.03 -3.72 -11.60
C HIS A 406 2.99 -4.62 -12.40
N ALA A 407 3.16 -4.42 -13.69
CA ALA A 407 4.11 -5.15 -14.57
C ALA A 407 3.95 -6.69 -14.56
N GLU A 408 2.77 -7.25 -14.29
CA GLU A 408 2.58 -8.68 -14.04
C GLU A 408 3.08 -9.54 -15.20
N THR A 409 2.87 -9.10 -16.45
CA THR A 409 3.24 -9.93 -17.60
C THR A 409 4.56 -9.54 -18.27
N ILE A 410 5.38 -8.71 -17.62
CA ILE A 410 6.63 -8.19 -18.19
C ILE A 410 7.54 -9.30 -18.73
N SER A 411 8.10 -9.09 -19.91
CA SER A 411 9.02 -10.04 -20.54
C SER A 411 10.46 -9.90 -19.98
N PRO A 412 11.30 -10.94 -20.10
CA PRO A 412 12.70 -10.87 -19.72
C PRO A 412 13.46 -9.73 -20.42
N GLU A 413 13.14 -9.48 -21.69
CA GLU A 413 13.75 -8.44 -22.50
C GLU A 413 13.41 -7.05 -21.94
N ASN A 414 12.14 -6.84 -21.57
CA ASN A 414 11.69 -5.58 -21.00
C ASN A 414 12.23 -5.35 -19.57
N ILE A 415 12.45 -6.40 -18.77
CA ILE A 415 13.16 -6.30 -17.49
C ILE A 415 14.56 -5.71 -17.69
N GLU A 416 15.31 -6.19 -18.67
CA GLU A 416 16.65 -5.64 -18.95
C GLU A 416 16.61 -4.19 -19.46
N ARG A 417 15.55 -3.80 -20.19
CA ARG A 417 15.34 -2.41 -20.64
C ARG A 417 15.06 -1.49 -19.45
N VAL A 418 14.18 -1.90 -18.53
CA VAL A 418 13.92 -1.16 -17.27
C VAL A 418 15.22 -0.95 -16.51
N LYS A 419 16.03 -2.01 -16.35
CA LYS A 419 17.34 -1.95 -15.70
C LYS A 419 18.27 -0.95 -16.38
N LYS A 420 18.38 -1.00 -17.70
CA LYS A 420 19.26 -0.12 -18.49
C LYS A 420 18.86 1.34 -18.34
N LEU A 421 17.57 1.64 -18.27
CA LEU A 421 17.03 2.99 -18.06
C LEU A 421 17.04 3.45 -16.59
N GLY A 422 17.51 2.60 -15.66
CA GLY A 422 17.58 2.93 -14.23
C GLY A 422 16.22 2.98 -13.51
N GLY A 423 15.20 2.32 -14.07
CA GLY A 423 13.86 2.25 -13.48
C GLY A 423 13.69 1.18 -12.42
N GLY A 424 12.56 1.22 -11.71
CA GLY A 424 12.10 0.22 -10.75
C GLY A 424 10.77 -0.42 -11.15
N ILE A 425 10.37 -1.46 -10.44
CA ILE A 425 9.07 -2.11 -10.58
C ILE A 425 8.43 -2.27 -9.20
N ALA A 426 7.25 -1.70 -9.01
CA ALA A 426 6.37 -1.98 -7.89
C ALA A 426 5.32 -2.99 -8.35
N LEU A 427 5.57 -4.26 -8.02
CA LEU A 427 4.79 -5.40 -8.46
C LEU A 427 3.69 -5.70 -7.46
N ASP A 428 2.47 -5.81 -7.89
CA ASP A 428 1.37 -6.15 -6.97
C ASP A 428 1.14 -7.67 -6.81
N ASP A 429 0.41 -8.00 -5.77
CA ASP A 429 0.10 -9.38 -5.41
C ASP A 429 -1.23 -9.88 -6.00
N LYS A 430 -1.79 -9.20 -7.00
CA LYS A 430 -3.07 -9.52 -7.63
C LYS A 430 -3.23 -10.97 -8.06
N MET A 431 -2.15 -11.60 -8.52
CA MET A 431 -2.18 -13.01 -8.91
C MET A 431 -2.53 -13.94 -7.73
N ALA A 432 -2.32 -13.52 -6.49
CA ALA A 432 -2.75 -14.27 -5.32
C ALA A 432 -4.29 -14.37 -5.23
N LEU A 433 -5.01 -13.30 -5.61
CA LEU A 433 -6.47 -13.25 -5.56
C LEU A 433 -7.14 -13.62 -6.88
N HIS A 434 -6.54 -13.24 -8.00
CA HIS A 434 -7.14 -13.29 -9.33
C HIS A 434 -6.45 -14.27 -10.28
N GLY A 435 -5.44 -15.02 -9.83
CA GLY A 435 -4.67 -15.96 -10.64
C GLY A 435 -5.50 -17.08 -11.26
N ASP A 436 -6.60 -17.48 -10.61
CA ASP A 436 -7.55 -18.46 -11.19
C ASP A 436 -8.22 -17.91 -12.44
N GLY A 437 -8.63 -16.63 -12.45
CA GLY A 437 -9.13 -15.93 -13.61
C GLY A 437 -8.08 -15.81 -14.71
N PHE A 438 -6.83 -15.51 -14.34
CA PHE A 438 -5.72 -15.46 -15.27
C PHE A 438 -5.47 -16.82 -15.94
N ILE A 439 -5.51 -17.94 -15.19
CA ILE A 439 -5.41 -19.30 -15.76
C ILE A 439 -6.52 -19.56 -16.77
N LYS A 440 -7.75 -19.16 -16.44
CA LYS A 440 -8.91 -19.33 -17.33
C LYS A 440 -8.74 -18.58 -18.65
N THR A 441 -8.20 -17.35 -18.60
CA THR A 441 -8.07 -16.47 -19.78
C THR A 441 -6.82 -16.80 -20.60
N TYR A 442 -5.68 -17.04 -19.95
CA TYR A 442 -4.37 -17.13 -20.62
C TYR A 442 -3.74 -18.53 -20.57
N GLY A 443 -4.32 -19.45 -19.80
CA GLY A 443 -3.85 -20.82 -19.63
C GLY A 443 -2.76 -20.97 -18.55
N LYS A 444 -2.69 -22.18 -17.99
CA LYS A 444 -1.80 -22.51 -16.86
C LYS A 444 -0.32 -22.27 -17.18
N LYS A 445 0.12 -22.54 -18.40
CA LYS A 445 1.52 -22.36 -18.81
C LYS A 445 1.96 -20.88 -18.75
N LYS A 446 1.10 -19.93 -19.16
CA LYS A 446 1.41 -18.50 -19.04
C LYS A 446 1.35 -18.07 -17.58
N ALA A 447 0.35 -18.51 -16.83
CA ALA A 447 0.15 -18.19 -15.42
C ALA A 447 1.34 -18.62 -14.54
N SER A 448 1.92 -19.81 -14.80
CA SER A 448 2.99 -20.36 -13.96
C SER A 448 4.29 -19.54 -13.98
N GLN A 449 4.44 -18.66 -14.97
CA GLN A 449 5.56 -17.73 -15.14
C GLN A 449 5.10 -16.25 -15.08
N THR A 450 3.94 -15.98 -14.50
CA THR A 450 3.37 -14.63 -14.40
C THR A 450 3.07 -14.29 -12.94
N PRO A 451 3.71 -13.25 -12.40
CA PRO A 451 4.91 -12.58 -12.90
C PRO A 451 6.15 -13.49 -12.81
N ARG A 452 7.22 -13.12 -13.50
CA ARG A 452 8.50 -13.84 -13.48
C ARG A 452 9.31 -13.48 -12.23
N LEU A 453 8.82 -13.84 -11.04
CA LEU A 453 9.37 -13.43 -9.74
C LEU A 453 10.86 -13.70 -9.63
N ARG A 454 11.28 -14.94 -9.95
CA ARG A 454 12.69 -15.31 -9.86
C ARG A 454 13.56 -14.44 -10.77
N ARG A 455 13.12 -14.23 -12.02
CA ARG A 455 13.85 -13.39 -12.97
C ARG A 455 13.94 -11.93 -12.52
N LEU A 456 12.85 -11.39 -11.95
CA LEU A 456 12.82 -10.02 -11.41
C LEU A 456 13.80 -9.87 -10.25
N VAL A 457 13.79 -10.78 -9.29
CA VAL A 457 14.73 -10.74 -8.16
C VAL A 457 16.19 -10.87 -8.63
N ASP A 458 16.47 -11.82 -9.52
CA ASP A 458 17.83 -12.08 -10.03
C ASP A 458 18.36 -10.94 -10.91
N SER A 459 17.49 -10.13 -11.51
CA SER A 459 17.89 -8.97 -12.31
C SER A 459 18.59 -7.89 -11.50
N GLY A 460 18.28 -7.79 -10.21
CA GLY A 460 18.81 -6.77 -9.31
C GLY A 460 18.27 -5.35 -9.55
N ILE A 461 17.16 -5.22 -10.30
CA ILE A 461 16.45 -3.93 -10.41
C ILE A 461 15.84 -3.55 -9.06
N PRO A 462 15.58 -2.25 -8.79
CA PRO A 462 14.73 -1.85 -7.68
C PRO A 462 13.35 -2.51 -7.80
N LEU A 463 13.01 -3.34 -6.82
CA LEU A 463 11.80 -4.17 -6.85
C LEU A 463 11.11 -4.14 -5.48
N ALA A 464 9.83 -3.86 -5.48
CA ALA A 464 8.95 -3.98 -4.32
C ALA A 464 7.75 -4.87 -4.65
N MET A 465 7.19 -5.52 -3.62
CA MET A 465 5.82 -6.02 -3.66
C MET A 465 4.89 -4.99 -3.06
N THR A 466 3.66 -4.95 -3.55
CA THR A 466 2.61 -4.02 -3.14
C THR A 466 1.27 -4.73 -3.08
N THR A 467 0.27 -4.12 -2.42
CA THR A 467 -1.08 -4.68 -2.40
C THR A 467 -1.99 -4.17 -3.51
N ASP A 468 -1.78 -2.94 -3.97
CA ASP A 468 -2.79 -2.20 -4.74
C ASP A 468 -4.18 -2.27 -4.07
N GLY A 469 -4.14 -2.33 -2.71
CA GLY A 469 -5.35 -2.36 -1.89
C GLY A 469 -6.05 -0.98 -1.96
N PHE A 470 -7.29 -0.90 -1.77
CA PHE A 470 -8.25 -1.79 -1.11
C PHE A 470 -9.33 -2.33 -2.08
N ARG A 471 -9.20 -2.09 -3.37
CA ARG A 471 -10.25 -2.37 -4.37
C ARG A 471 -9.81 -3.37 -5.41
N ALA A 472 -8.66 -3.14 -6.03
CA ALA A 472 -8.10 -4.03 -7.02
C ALA A 472 -7.65 -5.35 -6.38
N SER A 473 -7.08 -5.27 -5.17
CA SER A 473 -6.62 -6.42 -4.38
C SER A 473 -6.87 -6.23 -2.88
N SER A 474 -6.55 -7.25 -2.10
CA SER A 474 -6.61 -7.21 -0.63
C SER A 474 -5.45 -6.40 -0.07
N TYR A 475 -5.69 -5.61 0.97
CA TYR A 475 -4.64 -4.89 1.70
C TYR A 475 -3.91 -5.74 2.74
N ASN A 476 -4.09 -7.06 2.74
CA ASN A 476 -3.36 -7.98 3.61
C ASN A 476 -2.08 -8.49 2.91
N PRO A 477 -0.88 -7.99 3.24
CA PRO A 477 0.37 -8.34 2.57
C PRO A 477 0.76 -9.81 2.75
N TRP A 478 0.23 -10.46 3.80
CA TRP A 478 0.54 -11.87 4.07
C TRP A 478 -0.07 -12.81 3.04
N ILE A 479 -1.11 -12.39 2.31
CA ILE A 479 -1.64 -13.13 1.16
C ILE A 479 -0.59 -13.15 0.04
N GLY A 480 -0.04 -12.00 -0.33
CA GLY A 480 1.01 -11.88 -1.33
C GLY A 480 2.29 -12.62 -0.95
N ILE A 481 2.72 -12.47 0.33
CA ILE A 481 3.88 -13.19 0.86
C ILE A 481 3.67 -14.72 0.77
N SER A 482 2.50 -15.21 1.18
CA SER A 482 2.15 -16.64 1.10
C SER A 482 2.17 -17.13 -0.34
N TRP A 483 1.59 -16.38 -1.27
CA TRP A 483 1.57 -16.71 -2.70
C TRP A 483 2.98 -16.78 -3.29
N MET A 484 3.87 -15.84 -3.01
CA MET A 484 5.25 -15.87 -3.50
C MET A 484 6.03 -17.12 -3.05
N ILE A 485 5.74 -17.63 -1.86
CA ILE A 485 6.41 -18.80 -1.26
C ILE A 485 5.79 -20.09 -1.76
N THR A 486 4.46 -20.18 -1.72
CA THR A 486 3.72 -21.42 -2.01
C THR A 486 3.43 -21.58 -3.49
N GLY A 487 3.35 -20.49 -4.24
CA GLY A 487 2.85 -20.44 -5.61
C GLY A 487 1.34 -20.63 -5.73
N LYS A 488 0.58 -20.58 -4.61
CA LYS A 488 -0.86 -20.86 -4.59
C LYS A 488 -1.68 -19.58 -4.45
N SER A 489 -2.79 -19.52 -5.18
CA SER A 489 -3.81 -18.49 -4.98
C SER A 489 -4.64 -18.73 -3.70
N VAL A 490 -5.52 -17.80 -3.37
CA VAL A 490 -6.45 -17.91 -2.22
C VAL A 490 -7.42 -19.08 -2.36
N SER A 491 -7.67 -19.59 -3.56
CA SER A 491 -8.47 -20.83 -3.78
C SER A 491 -7.69 -22.11 -3.47
N GLY A 492 -6.37 -22.01 -3.28
CA GLY A 492 -5.45 -23.14 -3.17
C GLY A 492 -4.95 -23.67 -4.52
N SER A 493 -5.34 -23.05 -5.65
CA SER A 493 -4.85 -23.41 -6.98
C SER A 493 -3.36 -23.10 -7.11
N GLU A 494 -2.58 -24.06 -7.64
CA GLU A 494 -1.17 -23.80 -7.98
C GLU A 494 -1.07 -22.90 -9.22
N ILE A 495 -0.57 -21.68 -9.00
CA ILE A 495 -0.35 -20.69 -10.04
C ILE A 495 1.11 -20.72 -10.50
N LEU A 496 2.07 -20.51 -9.58
CA LEU A 496 3.49 -20.39 -9.95
C LEU A 496 4.22 -21.74 -9.99
N ASP A 497 5.03 -21.93 -11.00
CA ASP A 497 6.00 -23.04 -11.04
C ASP A 497 7.00 -22.93 -9.85
N ARG A 498 7.53 -24.07 -9.43
CA ARG A 498 8.41 -24.15 -8.26
C ARG A 498 9.67 -23.30 -8.41
N ASP A 499 10.25 -23.24 -9.59
CA ASP A 499 11.46 -22.47 -9.91
C ASP A 499 11.20 -20.96 -10.03
N ASN A 500 9.93 -20.54 -10.10
CA ASN A 500 9.52 -19.14 -10.08
C ASN A 500 9.11 -18.63 -8.68
N ARG A 501 9.13 -19.50 -7.65
CA ARG A 501 8.80 -19.13 -6.25
C ARG A 501 9.99 -18.52 -5.55
N LEU A 502 9.70 -17.77 -4.50
CA LEU A 502 10.72 -17.12 -3.66
C LEU A 502 10.89 -17.84 -2.32
N SER A 503 12.06 -17.69 -1.73
CA SER A 503 12.27 -18.06 -0.34
C SER A 503 11.54 -17.05 0.60
N ARG A 504 11.30 -17.45 1.85
CA ARG A 504 10.71 -16.58 2.87
C ARG A 504 11.52 -15.30 3.10
N ALA A 505 12.85 -15.40 3.06
CA ALA A 505 13.71 -14.25 3.23
C ALA A 505 13.59 -13.25 2.06
N GLU A 506 13.54 -13.73 0.83
CA GLU A 506 13.35 -12.90 -0.36
C GLU A 506 11.96 -12.27 -0.38
N ALA A 507 10.90 -13.05 -0.10
CA ALA A 507 9.55 -12.55 -0.03
C ALA A 507 9.42 -11.42 1.01
N LEU A 508 9.95 -11.61 2.23
CA LEU A 508 9.95 -10.57 3.27
C LEU A 508 10.74 -9.32 2.85
N ARG A 509 11.86 -9.51 2.14
CA ARG A 509 12.69 -8.40 1.66
C ARG A 509 11.95 -7.49 0.68
N LEU A 510 11.08 -8.05 -0.17
CA LEU A 510 10.27 -7.28 -1.13
C LEU A 510 9.17 -6.44 -0.45
N TRP A 511 8.83 -6.73 0.81
CA TRP A 511 7.89 -5.98 1.62
C TRP A 511 8.55 -5.08 2.68
N THR A 512 9.87 -5.13 2.81
CA THR A 512 10.59 -4.34 3.82
C THR A 512 11.62 -3.41 3.18
N VAL A 513 12.67 -3.97 2.61
CA VAL A 513 13.79 -3.22 2.03
C VAL A 513 13.47 -2.70 0.62
N GLY A 514 12.79 -3.51 -0.20
CA GLY A 514 12.46 -3.16 -1.58
C GLY A 514 11.68 -1.85 -1.70
N PRO A 515 10.58 -1.67 -0.95
CA PRO A 515 9.76 -0.46 -1.01
C PRO A 515 10.49 0.84 -0.70
N ALA A 516 11.52 0.80 0.16
CA ALA A 516 12.23 1.99 0.60
C ALA A 516 12.89 2.78 -0.54
N TRP A 517 13.25 2.10 -1.65
CA TRP A 517 13.78 2.76 -2.83
C TRP A 517 12.74 3.68 -3.49
N PHE A 518 11.49 3.29 -3.49
CA PHE A 518 10.40 4.05 -4.11
C PHE A 518 10.04 5.32 -3.33
N GLU A 519 10.55 5.43 -2.09
CA GLU A 519 10.38 6.56 -1.19
C GLU A 519 11.68 7.34 -0.95
N HIS A 520 12.76 7.08 -1.73
CA HIS A 520 14.09 7.67 -1.52
C HIS A 520 14.66 7.48 -0.08
N GLN A 521 14.27 6.37 0.60
CA GLN A 521 14.57 6.11 2.01
C GLN A 521 15.32 4.79 2.24
N GLU A 522 15.97 4.23 1.23
CA GLU A 522 16.67 2.93 1.30
C GLU A 522 17.81 2.87 2.34
N ASP A 523 18.36 4.02 2.74
CA ASP A 523 19.39 4.11 3.77
C ASP A 523 18.83 4.14 5.19
N THR A 524 17.53 4.42 5.34
CA THR A 524 16.92 4.67 6.65
C THR A 524 15.71 3.77 6.97
N LYS A 525 15.18 3.03 6.01
CA LYS A 525 13.94 2.25 6.14
C LYS A 525 14.13 0.78 5.77
N GLY A 526 13.26 -0.09 6.26
CA GLY A 526 13.19 -1.50 5.88
C GLY A 526 14.18 -2.43 6.57
N ARG A 527 14.98 -1.90 7.52
CA ARG A 527 15.96 -2.68 8.29
C ARG A 527 15.91 -2.34 9.77
N ILE A 528 16.24 -3.30 10.63
CA ILE A 528 16.46 -3.05 12.05
C ILE A 528 17.98 -2.91 12.24
N ALA A 529 18.49 -1.69 12.08
CA ALA A 529 19.89 -1.35 12.19
C ALA A 529 20.08 0.02 12.85
N PRO A 530 21.18 0.25 13.59
CA PRO A 530 21.45 1.54 14.18
C PRO A 530 21.38 2.69 13.16
N GLY A 531 20.64 3.75 13.51
CA GLY A 531 20.39 4.90 12.64
C GLY A 531 19.13 4.81 11.78
N ASN A 532 18.61 3.60 11.51
CA ASN A 532 17.34 3.43 10.78
C ASN A 532 16.14 3.92 11.59
N LEU A 533 15.05 4.20 10.90
CA LEU A 533 13.76 4.51 11.51
C LEU A 533 13.30 3.33 12.40
N ALA A 534 12.74 3.64 13.55
CA ALA A 534 12.28 2.63 14.49
C ALA A 534 10.86 2.17 14.16
N ASP A 535 10.75 1.49 13.01
CA ASP A 535 9.52 0.93 12.46
C ASP A 535 9.67 -0.60 12.40
N PHE A 536 8.86 -1.31 13.19
CA PHE A 536 8.94 -2.77 13.26
C PHE A 536 7.64 -3.40 13.75
N ALA A 537 7.48 -4.69 13.48
CA ALA A 537 6.31 -5.46 13.87
C ALA A 537 6.70 -6.74 14.59
N LEU A 538 6.00 -7.05 15.69
CA LEU A 538 6.08 -8.30 16.42
C LEU A 538 4.93 -9.19 15.95
N LEU A 539 5.23 -10.35 15.40
CA LEU A 539 4.27 -11.20 14.72
C LEU A 539 3.49 -12.13 15.66
N SER A 540 2.28 -12.46 15.27
CA SER A 540 1.40 -13.42 16.00
C SER A 540 2.01 -14.82 16.08
N LYS A 541 2.74 -15.24 15.04
CA LYS A 541 3.48 -16.52 14.98
C LYS A 541 4.86 -16.28 14.36
N ASP A 542 5.79 -17.25 14.52
CA ASP A 542 7.10 -17.13 13.90
C ASP A 542 7.04 -17.45 12.39
N TYR A 543 7.13 -16.41 11.57
CA TYR A 543 7.11 -16.45 10.11
C TYR A 543 8.06 -17.49 9.50
N PHE A 544 9.23 -17.73 10.10
CA PHE A 544 10.23 -18.63 9.54
C PHE A 544 10.04 -20.10 9.95
N SER A 545 9.15 -20.39 10.91
CA SER A 545 8.96 -21.75 11.43
C SER A 545 7.56 -22.33 11.22
N ILE A 546 6.53 -21.49 10.99
CA ILE A 546 5.18 -21.98 10.71
C ILE A 546 5.10 -22.71 9.36
N PRO A 547 4.12 -23.63 9.16
CA PRO A 547 3.81 -24.19 7.86
C PRO A 547 3.54 -23.11 6.79
N ASP A 548 3.89 -23.37 5.52
CA ASP A 548 3.76 -22.40 4.45
C ASP A 548 2.31 -21.97 4.20
N ASP A 549 1.35 -22.85 4.40
CA ASP A 549 -0.10 -22.59 4.26
C ASP A 549 -0.69 -21.75 5.41
N GLU A 550 0.04 -21.56 6.51
CA GLU A 550 -0.34 -20.67 7.59
C GLU A 550 0.16 -19.23 7.41
N VAL A 551 1.07 -18.96 6.46
CA VAL A 551 1.68 -17.63 6.27
C VAL A 551 0.63 -16.56 6.00
N SER A 552 -0.40 -16.84 5.22
CA SER A 552 -1.48 -15.90 4.92
C SER A 552 -2.34 -15.52 6.14
N THR A 553 -2.23 -16.26 7.25
CA THR A 553 -2.96 -16.01 8.49
C THR A 553 -2.21 -15.13 9.49
N LEU A 554 -0.99 -14.74 9.16
CA LEU A 554 -0.17 -13.90 10.03
C LEU A 554 -0.78 -12.51 10.25
N SER A 555 -0.52 -12.00 11.43
CA SER A 555 -0.78 -10.62 11.80
C SER A 555 0.32 -10.13 12.75
N SER A 556 0.33 -8.83 13.04
CA SER A 556 1.12 -8.27 14.11
C SER A 556 0.35 -8.34 15.44
N VAL A 557 1.04 -8.60 16.53
CA VAL A 557 0.51 -8.43 17.89
C VAL A 557 1.00 -7.13 18.53
N LEU A 558 2.07 -6.55 17.97
CA LEU A 558 2.58 -5.23 18.35
C LEU A 558 3.22 -4.58 17.13
N THR A 559 2.80 -3.37 16.78
CA THR A 559 3.43 -2.58 15.71
C THR A 559 3.94 -1.27 16.30
N VAL A 560 5.15 -0.92 15.90
CA VAL A 560 5.85 0.30 16.31
C VAL A 560 6.17 1.12 15.06
N VAL A 561 5.83 2.41 15.11
CA VAL A 561 6.18 3.41 14.09
C VAL A 561 6.82 4.59 14.80
N ASP A 562 7.97 5.04 14.30
CA ASP A 562 8.74 6.15 14.90
C ASP A 562 9.05 5.92 16.39
N GLY A 563 9.31 4.66 16.77
CA GLY A 563 9.56 4.28 18.16
C GLY A 563 8.33 4.30 19.06
N ARG A 564 7.14 4.55 18.55
CA ARG A 564 5.88 4.56 19.29
C ARG A 564 5.06 3.31 18.98
N VAL A 565 4.48 2.70 19.99
CA VAL A 565 3.49 1.64 19.77
C VAL A 565 2.26 2.26 19.13
N VAL A 566 1.89 1.76 17.94
CA VAL A 566 0.73 2.22 17.16
C VAL A 566 -0.38 1.18 17.09
N PHE A 567 -0.05 -0.08 17.37
CA PHE A 567 -1.00 -1.18 17.45
C PHE A 567 -0.54 -2.17 18.52
N GLY A 568 -1.49 -2.75 19.26
CA GLY A 568 -1.27 -3.83 20.21
C GLY A 568 -2.50 -4.72 20.32
N ALA A 569 -2.29 -6.03 20.25
CA ALA A 569 -3.31 -7.06 20.40
C ALA A 569 -2.87 -8.12 21.41
N GLU A 570 -3.74 -9.06 21.72
CA GLU A 570 -3.47 -10.13 22.69
C GLU A 570 -2.89 -9.55 24.00
N GLU A 571 -1.74 -10.06 24.46
CA GLU A 571 -1.05 -9.59 25.68
C GLU A 571 -0.54 -8.15 25.60
N TYR A 572 -0.47 -7.56 24.39
CA TYR A 572 -0.05 -6.17 24.19
C TYR A 572 -1.22 -5.20 24.03
N SER A 573 -2.47 -5.65 24.17
CA SER A 573 -3.67 -4.80 24.04
C SER A 573 -3.68 -3.59 24.98
N ALA A 574 -3.13 -3.75 26.18
CA ALA A 574 -3.05 -2.67 27.17
C ALA A 574 -2.14 -1.49 26.75
N VAL A 575 -1.21 -1.72 25.80
CA VAL A 575 -0.30 -0.69 25.29
C VAL A 575 -0.72 -0.11 23.94
N SER A 576 -1.81 -0.64 23.35
CA SER A 576 -2.39 -0.14 22.10
C SER A 576 -2.98 1.26 22.29
N PRO A 577 -2.78 2.19 21.36
CA PRO A 577 -3.51 3.45 21.37
C PRO A 577 -5.03 3.22 21.30
N LYS A 578 -5.78 4.08 22.00
CA LYS A 578 -7.23 4.05 21.90
C LYS A 578 -7.68 4.62 20.55
N LEU A 579 -8.48 3.86 19.82
CA LEU A 579 -9.15 4.35 18.62
C LEU A 579 -10.28 5.32 19.00
N PRO A 580 -10.62 6.28 18.10
CA PRO A 580 -11.82 7.09 18.25
C PRO A 580 -13.08 6.23 18.18
N GLU A 581 -14.22 6.81 18.52
CA GLU A 581 -15.51 6.15 18.27
C GLU A 581 -15.69 5.86 16.78
N VAL A 582 -16.25 4.68 16.46
CA VAL A 582 -16.59 4.33 15.07
C VAL A 582 -17.75 5.19 14.61
N LEU A 583 -17.54 5.98 13.58
CA LEU A 583 -18.56 6.78 12.94
C LEU A 583 -18.76 6.34 11.48
N PRO A 584 -19.99 6.33 11.00
CA PRO A 584 -21.25 6.58 11.73
C PRO A 584 -21.60 5.44 12.71
N THR A 585 -22.54 5.67 13.61
CA THR A 585 -22.91 4.70 14.66
C THR A 585 -23.45 3.36 14.13
N TRP A 586 -23.97 3.36 12.90
CA TRP A 586 -24.44 2.19 12.17
C TRP A 586 -23.34 1.53 11.29
N SER A 587 -22.10 2.01 11.38
CA SER A 587 -20.96 1.52 10.58
C SER A 587 -20.83 0.00 10.62
N PRO A 588 -20.67 -0.68 9.47
CA PRO A 588 -20.37 -2.11 9.44
C PRO A 588 -19.07 -2.48 10.17
N ILE A 589 -18.08 -1.58 10.20
CA ILE A 589 -16.80 -1.81 10.91
C ILE A 589 -17.02 -2.05 12.41
N LYS A 590 -18.02 -1.41 13.01
CA LYS A 590 -18.37 -1.61 14.41
C LYS A 590 -18.84 -3.04 14.71
N TYR A 591 -19.44 -3.72 13.76
CA TYR A 591 -20.07 -5.05 13.95
C TYR A 591 -19.26 -6.20 13.37
N PHE A 592 -18.57 -5.95 12.25
CA PHE A 592 -17.85 -7.00 11.51
C PHE A 592 -16.33 -6.83 11.59
N GLY A 593 -15.84 -5.63 11.96
CA GLY A 593 -14.44 -5.26 11.81
C GLY A 593 -14.10 -4.86 10.37
N GLY A 594 -12.81 -4.73 10.09
CA GLY A 594 -12.28 -4.53 8.75
C GLY A 594 -12.05 -5.86 8.04
N TYR A 595 -10.78 -6.24 7.85
CA TYR A 595 -10.43 -7.57 7.30
C TYR A 595 -11.00 -8.68 8.20
N TYR A 596 -11.67 -9.66 7.60
CA TYR A 596 -12.33 -10.73 8.34
C TYR A 596 -11.31 -11.65 9.04
N SER A 597 -11.48 -11.87 10.34
CA SER A 597 -10.57 -12.65 11.18
C SER A 597 -11.26 -13.62 12.12
N LYS A 598 -12.55 -13.91 11.89
CA LYS A 598 -13.36 -14.77 12.79
C LYS A 598 -13.54 -16.16 12.24
#